data_845ceeb1b1f22e5693f98943d7b5d41d
#
_entry.id   845ceeb1b1f22e5693f98943d7b5d41d
#
_cell.length_a   1.000
_cell.length_b   1.000
_cell.length_c   1.000
_cell.angle_alpha   90.00
_cell.angle_beta   90.00
_cell.angle_gamma   90.00
#
_symmetry.space_group_name_H-M   'P 1'
#
loop_
_entity.id
_entity.type
_entity.pdbx_description
1 polymer ?
#
loop_
_entity_poly.entity_id
_entity_poly.type
_entity_poly.pdbx_seq_one_letter_code
_entity_poly.pdbx_strand_id
1 'polypeptide(L)'
;AGWNLGNLCRLDRCVLAHCNDDVSGMVVPWLYVGMLFASFCWHVEDHYAHSINYMHWGAPKTWYGVPGKQADAFEQVMRDAVPDLVASEQGLLYKMVTMVPPGEAAKQGVRVCHLLQKPGTFVITWPRAYHAGFSHGVNCAESSNFATPDWLPWGKDAVLTYRTTPGARRPCFTHEMLLVSLARKARAISGLTLTLTLTLTLTLALALT
;
A
#
# COMPACT_ATOMS: atom_id res chain seq x y z
N ALA A 1 18.48 14.16 6.39
CA ALA A 1 17.37 15.03 5.97
C ALA A 1 16.05 14.31 6.25
N GLY A 2 15.00 15.04 6.68
CA GLY A 2 13.71 14.44 7.06
C GLY A 2 12.97 13.75 5.89
N TRP A 3 13.30 14.10 4.66
CA TRP A 3 12.71 13.51 3.44
C TRP A 3 13.57 12.41 2.81
N ASN A 4 14.54 11.86 3.54
CA ASN A 4 15.27 10.68 3.08
C ASN A 4 14.38 9.44 3.27
N LEU A 5 14.03 8.76 2.17
CA LEU A 5 13.13 7.61 2.19
C LEU A 5 13.70 6.45 2.99
N GLY A 6 15.01 6.26 3.02
CA GLY A 6 15.67 5.25 3.86
C GLY A 6 15.47 5.45 5.37
N ASN A 7 15.08 6.67 5.79
CA ASN A 7 14.80 6.99 7.19
C ASN A 7 13.29 7.10 7.48
N LEU A 8 12.45 7.25 6.45
CA LEU A 8 11.02 7.56 6.62
C LEU A 8 10.30 6.50 7.47
N CYS A 9 10.53 5.23 7.17
CA CYS A 9 9.93 4.12 7.91
C CYS A 9 10.46 3.96 9.33
N ARG A 10 11.57 4.61 9.66
CA ARG A 10 12.22 4.55 10.98
C ARG A 10 11.85 5.73 11.88
N LEU A 11 11.03 6.67 11.39
CA LEU A 11 10.55 7.80 12.17
C LEU A 11 9.58 7.34 13.26
N ASP A 12 9.61 7.99 14.42
CA ASP A 12 8.76 7.64 15.58
C ASP A 12 7.26 7.63 15.28
N ARG A 13 6.81 8.43 14.30
CA ARG A 13 5.41 8.49 13.87
C ARG A 13 5.06 7.47 12.78
N CYS A 14 6.02 6.72 12.28
CA CYS A 14 5.77 5.65 11.34
C CYS A 14 5.50 4.34 12.09
N VAL A 15 4.30 3.80 11.93
CA VAL A 15 3.90 2.55 12.58
C VAL A 15 4.79 1.38 12.14
N LEU A 16 5.26 1.39 10.88
CA LEU A 16 6.15 0.35 10.35
C LEU A 16 7.54 0.34 11.01
N ALA A 17 7.94 1.43 11.71
CA ALA A 17 9.17 1.44 12.51
C ALA A 17 9.16 0.40 13.64
N HIS A 18 7.99 -0.18 13.93
CA HIS A 18 7.79 -1.19 14.96
C HIS A 18 7.66 -2.60 14.41
N CYS A 19 7.78 -2.78 13.09
CA CYS A 19 8.01 -4.10 12.49
C CYS A 19 9.41 -4.58 12.91
N ASN A 20 9.50 -5.85 13.30
CA ASN A 20 10.79 -6.44 13.71
C ASN A 20 11.70 -6.78 12.53
N ASP A 21 11.16 -6.77 11.30
CA ASP A 21 11.85 -7.19 10.09
C ASP A 21 12.07 -6.02 9.13
N ASP A 22 13.24 -5.95 8.53
CA ASP A 22 13.55 -5.06 7.41
C ASP A 22 12.93 -5.64 6.12
N VAL A 23 11.65 -5.36 5.89
CA VAL A 23 10.93 -5.81 4.69
C VAL A 23 11.42 -5.03 3.47
N SER A 24 12.12 -5.73 2.58
CA SER A 24 12.65 -5.15 1.33
C SER A 24 11.53 -4.60 0.44
N GLY A 25 11.72 -3.40 -0.10
CA GLY A 25 10.72 -2.69 -0.92
C GLY A 25 9.62 -2.00 -0.11
N MET A 26 9.43 -2.37 1.15
CA MET A 26 8.42 -1.76 2.03
C MET A 26 9.07 -0.81 3.05
N VAL A 27 9.94 -1.32 3.90
CA VAL A 27 10.68 -0.54 4.91
C VAL A 27 12.03 -0.09 4.36
N VAL A 28 12.65 -0.89 3.48
CA VAL A 28 13.87 -0.57 2.77
C VAL A 28 13.52 -0.10 1.36
N PRO A 29 13.88 1.15 0.97
CA PRO A 29 13.53 1.70 -0.34
C PRO A 29 14.14 0.91 -1.50
N TRP A 30 13.42 0.89 -2.61
CA TRP A 30 13.91 0.40 -3.90
C TRP A 30 14.14 1.53 -4.89
N LEU A 31 15.19 1.40 -5.71
CA LEU A 31 15.42 2.22 -6.89
C LEU A 31 14.70 1.60 -8.10
N TYR A 32 14.09 2.46 -8.89
CA TYR A 32 13.38 2.13 -10.12
C TYR A 32 13.98 2.92 -11.28
N VAL A 33 14.71 2.23 -12.14
CA VAL A 33 15.20 2.82 -13.39
C VAL A 33 14.18 2.52 -14.48
N GLY A 34 13.57 3.57 -15.02
CA GLY A 34 12.54 3.47 -16.06
C GLY A 34 13.08 3.78 -17.44
N MET A 35 12.33 3.35 -18.45
CA MET A 35 12.49 3.72 -19.85
C MET A 35 11.12 4.11 -20.43
N LEU A 36 11.10 4.55 -21.69
CA LEU A 36 9.85 4.88 -22.37
C LEU A 36 8.85 3.72 -22.26
N PHE A 37 7.63 4.02 -21.80
CA PHE A 37 6.54 3.08 -21.54
C PHE A 37 6.83 1.99 -20.51
N ALA A 38 7.91 2.03 -19.76
CA ALA A 38 8.03 1.21 -18.55
C ALA A 38 6.85 1.50 -17.62
N SER A 39 5.99 0.49 -17.43
CA SER A 39 4.67 0.63 -16.80
C SER A 39 4.60 -0.14 -15.50
N PHE A 40 3.77 0.35 -14.59
CA PHE A 40 3.27 -0.41 -13.43
C PHE A 40 1.75 -0.50 -13.53
N CYS A 41 1.26 -1.73 -13.42
CA CYS A 41 -0.17 -2.03 -13.55
C CYS A 41 -0.96 -1.62 -12.30
N TRP A 42 -2.28 -1.61 -12.40
CA TRP A 42 -3.16 -1.29 -11.29
C TRP A 42 -2.91 -2.21 -10.10
N HIS A 43 -2.57 -1.63 -8.98
CA HIS A 43 -2.34 -2.33 -7.72
C HIS A 43 -2.59 -1.43 -6.52
N VAL A 44 -2.74 -2.04 -5.37
CA VAL A 44 -2.65 -1.43 -4.05
C VAL A 44 -1.38 -1.92 -3.38
N GLU A 45 -0.86 -1.16 -2.45
CA GLU A 45 0.32 -1.52 -1.68
C GLU A 45 0.07 -2.70 -0.73
N ASP A 46 1.12 -3.45 -0.43
CA ASP A 46 1.05 -4.50 0.58
C ASP A 46 0.57 -3.94 1.92
N HIS A 47 -0.25 -4.72 2.62
CA HIS A 47 -0.94 -4.30 3.85
C HIS A 47 -1.76 -3.02 3.72
N TYR A 48 -2.13 -2.60 2.50
CA TYR A 48 -2.78 -1.31 2.22
C TYR A 48 -2.01 -0.12 2.82
N ALA A 49 -0.68 -0.20 2.90
CA ALA A 49 0.17 0.87 3.40
C ALA A 49 0.09 2.11 2.51
N HIS A 50 0.55 3.24 3.02
CA HIS A 50 0.89 4.37 2.16
C HIS A 50 2.14 4.02 1.36
N SER A 51 2.30 4.61 0.16
CA SER A 51 3.59 4.64 -0.51
C SER A 51 4.05 6.07 -0.78
N ILE A 52 5.34 6.22 -0.92
CA ILE A 52 5.97 7.47 -1.33
C ILE A 52 7.00 7.16 -2.41
N ASN A 53 6.92 7.90 -3.50
CA ASN A 53 7.84 7.78 -4.63
C ASN A 53 8.48 9.13 -4.90
N TYR A 54 9.81 9.18 -4.98
CA TYR A 54 10.57 10.37 -5.33
C TYR A 54 11.24 10.20 -6.68
N MET A 55 11.07 11.16 -7.57
CA MET A 55 11.75 11.18 -8.86
C MET A 55 13.08 11.93 -8.73
N HIS A 56 14.19 11.20 -8.79
CA HIS A 56 15.53 11.78 -8.69
C HIS A 56 15.88 12.60 -9.94
N TRP A 57 15.72 11.99 -11.13
CA TRP A 57 16.07 12.61 -12.40
C TRP A 57 15.41 11.92 -13.58
N GLY A 58 15.45 12.56 -14.74
CA GLY A 58 15.07 11.99 -16.03
C GLY A 58 13.70 12.42 -16.52
N ALA A 59 13.12 11.62 -17.43
CA ALA A 59 11.83 11.89 -18.02
C ALA A 59 10.70 11.75 -16.98
N PRO A 60 9.60 12.48 -17.13
CA PRO A 60 8.49 12.42 -16.19
C PRO A 60 7.78 11.05 -16.22
N LYS A 61 6.93 10.81 -15.20
CA LYS A 61 6.09 9.64 -15.09
C LYS A 61 4.63 10.05 -14.92
N THR A 62 3.76 9.50 -15.75
CA THR A 62 2.32 9.64 -15.56
C THR A 62 1.84 8.65 -14.51
N TRP A 63 1.00 9.14 -13.61
CA TRP A 63 0.32 8.37 -12.59
C TRP A 63 -1.19 8.50 -12.74
N TYR A 64 -1.89 7.41 -12.54
CA TYR A 64 -3.33 7.34 -12.34
C TYR A 64 -3.61 6.79 -10.95
N GLY A 65 -4.66 7.29 -10.30
CA GLY A 65 -5.02 6.88 -8.95
C GLY A 65 -6.52 6.84 -8.72
N VAL A 66 -6.98 5.83 -7.98
CA VAL A 66 -8.35 5.67 -7.51
C VAL A 66 -8.35 5.73 -6.00
N PRO A 67 -9.18 6.59 -5.37
CA PRO A 67 -9.26 6.69 -3.92
C PRO A 67 -9.58 5.35 -3.27
N GLY A 68 -8.95 5.02 -2.14
CA GLY A 68 -9.14 3.75 -1.43
C GLY A 68 -10.60 3.43 -1.07
N LYS A 69 -11.42 4.46 -0.81
CA LYS A 69 -12.87 4.30 -0.57
C LYS A 69 -13.66 3.79 -1.78
N GLN A 70 -13.10 3.87 -2.97
CA GLN A 70 -13.68 3.36 -4.22
C GLN A 70 -13.00 2.09 -4.73
N ALA A 71 -12.12 1.49 -3.93
CA ALA A 71 -11.37 0.30 -4.32
C ALA A 71 -12.29 -0.85 -4.73
N ASP A 72 -13.35 -1.15 -3.96
CA ASP A 72 -14.28 -2.25 -4.28
C ASP A 72 -15.01 -2.01 -5.61
N ALA A 73 -15.46 -0.78 -5.85
CA ALA A 73 -16.09 -0.42 -7.12
C ALA A 73 -15.10 -0.54 -8.29
N PHE A 74 -13.85 -0.13 -8.08
CA PHE A 74 -12.81 -0.26 -9.10
C PHE A 74 -12.41 -1.72 -9.36
N GLU A 75 -12.37 -2.55 -8.33
CA GLU A 75 -12.15 -3.99 -8.48
C GLU A 75 -13.26 -4.64 -9.32
N GLN A 76 -14.52 -4.19 -9.16
CA GLN A 76 -15.62 -4.67 -10.01
C GLN A 76 -15.41 -4.25 -11.47
N VAL A 77 -15.02 -2.99 -11.73
CA VAL A 77 -14.67 -2.55 -13.11
C VAL A 77 -13.58 -3.44 -13.72
N MET A 78 -12.55 -3.78 -12.95
CA MET A 78 -11.48 -4.67 -13.44
C MET A 78 -11.99 -6.08 -13.75
N ARG A 79 -12.86 -6.63 -12.90
CA ARG A 79 -13.49 -7.96 -13.14
C ARG A 79 -14.35 -7.95 -14.39
N ASP A 80 -15.15 -6.91 -14.58
CA ASP A 80 -16.05 -6.76 -15.74
C ASP A 80 -15.27 -6.58 -17.04
N ALA A 81 -14.09 -5.95 -16.97
CA ALA A 81 -13.24 -5.73 -18.15
C ALA A 81 -12.56 -7.01 -18.66
N VAL A 82 -12.31 -8.00 -17.79
CA VAL A 82 -11.59 -9.25 -18.14
C VAL A 82 -12.21 -10.48 -17.47
N PRO A 83 -13.51 -10.76 -17.69
CA PRO A 83 -14.26 -11.77 -16.95
C PRO A 83 -13.68 -13.18 -17.11
N ASP A 84 -13.29 -13.57 -18.33
CA ASP A 84 -12.73 -14.89 -18.60
C ASP A 84 -11.40 -15.12 -17.87
N LEU A 85 -10.58 -14.06 -17.80
CA LEU A 85 -9.29 -14.12 -17.11
C LEU A 85 -9.49 -14.19 -15.59
N VAL A 86 -10.46 -13.46 -15.05
CA VAL A 86 -10.82 -13.53 -13.62
C VAL A 86 -11.36 -14.92 -13.26
N ALA A 87 -12.14 -15.53 -14.14
CA ALA A 87 -12.67 -16.88 -13.93
C ALA A 87 -11.58 -17.96 -13.94
N SER A 88 -10.57 -17.81 -14.81
CA SER A 88 -9.49 -18.79 -14.96
C SER A 88 -8.33 -18.60 -13.96
N GLU A 89 -8.15 -17.40 -13.42
CA GLU A 89 -6.97 -17.03 -12.64
C GLU A 89 -7.35 -16.44 -11.27
N GLN A 90 -7.32 -17.28 -10.24
CA GLN A 90 -7.58 -16.84 -8.87
C GLN A 90 -6.57 -15.78 -8.42
N GLY A 91 -7.08 -14.70 -7.80
CA GLY A 91 -6.24 -13.62 -7.30
C GLY A 91 -5.59 -12.76 -8.39
N LEU A 92 -6.14 -12.73 -9.61
CA LEU A 92 -5.62 -11.94 -10.73
C LEU A 92 -5.31 -10.48 -10.34
N LEU A 93 -6.20 -9.83 -9.58
CA LEU A 93 -6.04 -8.43 -9.17
C LEU A 93 -4.82 -8.20 -8.25
N TYR A 94 -4.32 -9.25 -7.59
CA TYR A 94 -3.13 -9.19 -6.74
C TYR A 94 -1.83 -9.49 -7.47
N LYS A 95 -1.91 -9.91 -8.74
CA LYS A 95 -0.73 -10.26 -9.55
C LYS A 95 -0.07 -9.07 -10.22
N MET A 96 -0.66 -7.87 -10.13
CA MET A 96 -0.17 -6.62 -10.73
C MET A 96 0.05 -6.70 -12.25
N VAL A 97 -0.83 -7.40 -12.94
CA VAL A 97 -0.77 -7.59 -14.41
C VAL A 97 -1.96 -6.99 -15.14
N THR A 98 -2.92 -6.41 -14.40
CA THR A 98 -4.14 -5.86 -15.00
C THR A 98 -3.97 -4.38 -15.30
N MET A 99 -4.25 -3.99 -16.55
CA MET A 99 -4.23 -2.61 -17.02
C MET A 99 -5.56 -2.31 -17.71
N VAL A 100 -6.47 -1.65 -16.98
CA VAL A 100 -7.75 -1.16 -17.51
C VAL A 100 -7.60 0.31 -17.83
N PRO A 101 -8.06 0.79 -18.99
CA PRO A 101 -8.01 2.21 -19.32
C PRO A 101 -8.75 3.04 -18.27
N PRO A 102 -8.17 4.15 -17.79
CA PRO A 102 -8.81 5.01 -16.78
C PRO A 102 -10.21 5.47 -17.17
N GLY A 103 -10.47 5.68 -18.46
CA GLY A 103 -11.76 6.07 -18.99
C GLY A 103 -12.87 5.04 -18.78
N GLU A 104 -12.55 3.75 -18.73
CA GLU A 104 -13.56 2.70 -18.45
C GLU A 104 -14.04 2.78 -16.98
N ALA A 105 -13.13 3.02 -16.07
CA ALA A 105 -13.48 3.24 -14.66
C ALA A 105 -14.36 4.51 -14.49
N ALA A 106 -14.01 5.59 -15.18
CA ALA A 106 -14.78 6.83 -15.13
C ALA A 106 -16.19 6.66 -15.67
N LYS A 107 -16.41 5.89 -16.75
CA LYS A 107 -17.75 5.57 -17.30
C LYS A 107 -18.64 4.83 -16.30
N GLN A 108 -18.05 4.05 -15.41
CA GLN A 108 -18.76 3.31 -14.36
C GLN A 108 -18.84 4.07 -13.03
N GLY A 109 -18.58 5.40 -13.04
CA GLY A 109 -18.71 6.27 -11.87
C GLY A 109 -17.55 6.19 -10.87
N VAL A 110 -16.46 5.51 -11.20
CA VAL A 110 -15.26 5.48 -10.38
C VAL A 110 -14.40 6.71 -10.66
N ARG A 111 -14.08 7.47 -9.62
CA ARG A 111 -13.20 8.63 -9.74
C ARG A 111 -11.77 8.21 -10.00
N VAL A 112 -11.22 8.62 -11.15
CA VAL A 112 -9.81 8.46 -11.46
C VAL A 112 -9.12 9.82 -11.45
N CYS A 113 -8.09 9.95 -10.63
CA CYS A 113 -7.19 11.11 -10.63
C CYS A 113 -5.98 10.80 -11.51
N HIS A 114 -5.36 11.84 -12.07
CA HIS A 114 -4.08 11.68 -12.77
C HIS A 114 -3.13 12.82 -12.41
N LEU A 115 -1.83 12.56 -12.53
CA LEU A 115 -0.77 13.55 -12.38
C LEU A 115 0.46 13.18 -13.22
N LEU A 116 1.27 14.19 -13.51
CA LEU A 116 2.56 14.05 -14.15
C LEU A 116 3.66 14.34 -13.11
N GLN A 117 4.34 13.30 -12.66
CA GLN A 117 5.47 13.41 -11.74
C GLN A 117 6.72 13.88 -12.50
N LYS A 118 7.34 14.95 -12.05
CA LYS A 118 8.58 15.51 -12.60
C LYS A 118 9.76 15.24 -11.65
N PRO A 119 11.02 15.33 -12.12
CA PRO A 119 12.18 15.29 -11.24
C PRO A 119 12.07 16.26 -10.06
N GLY A 120 12.53 15.83 -8.89
CA GLY A 120 12.47 16.62 -7.65
C GLY A 120 11.12 16.62 -6.96
N THR A 121 10.12 15.84 -7.45
CA THR A 121 8.79 15.78 -6.84
C THR A 121 8.51 14.42 -6.21
N PHE A 122 7.66 14.44 -5.18
CA PHE A 122 7.12 13.25 -4.53
C PHE A 122 5.70 12.94 -5.02
N VAL A 123 5.37 11.67 -5.13
CA VAL A 123 4.00 11.16 -5.24
C VAL A 123 3.74 10.30 -4.02
N ILE A 124 2.60 10.53 -3.36
CA ILE A 124 2.15 9.76 -2.20
C ILE A 124 0.84 9.07 -2.58
N THR A 125 0.76 7.76 -2.31
CA THR A 125 -0.48 7.00 -2.40
C THR A 125 -1.03 6.72 -1.00
N TRP A 126 -2.37 6.82 -0.88
CA TRP A 126 -3.06 6.61 0.38
C TRP A 126 -3.45 5.13 0.57
N PRO A 127 -3.82 4.73 1.81
CA PRO A 127 -4.23 3.36 2.09
C PRO A 127 -5.28 2.84 1.11
N ARG A 128 -5.03 1.64 0.58
CA ARG A 128 -5.88 0.94 -0.39
C ARG A 128 -6.18 1.74 -1.67
N ALA A 129 -5.43 2.79 -1.99
CA ALA A 129 -5.59 3.54 -3.23
C ALA A 129 -4.98 2.76 -4.39
N TYR A 130 -5.81 2.34 -5.34
CA TYR A 130 -5.32 1.73 -6.58
C TYR A 130 -4.54 2.76 -7.39
N HIS A 131 -3.40 2.37 -7.91
CA HIS A 131 -2.61 3.24 -8.76
C HIS A 131 -1.88 2.46 -9.86
N ALA A 132 -1.67 3.14 -10.98
CA ALA A 132 -0.99 2.65 -12.16
C ALA A 132 -0.29 3.80 -12.88
N GLY A 133 0.60 3.50 -13.80
CA GLY A 133 1.26 4.55 -14.58
C GLY A 133 2.36 4.05 -15.48
N PHE A 134 3.06 5.01 -16.11
CA PHE A 134 4.16 4.70 -17.03
C PHE A 134 5.16 5.86 -17.13
N SER A 135 6.39 5.53 -17.50
CA SER A 135 7.48 6.48 -17.72
C SER A 135 7.47 7.01 -19.15
N HIS A 136 7.79 8.30 -19.32
CA HIS A 136 7.89 8.97 -20.64
C HIS A 136 9.27 8.86 -21.29
N GLY A 137 10.21 8.19 -20.63
CA GLY A 137 11.58 8.01 -21.10
C GLY A 137 12.45 7.50 -19.95
N VAL A 138 13.76 7.60 -20.11
CA VAL A 138 14.71 7.19 -19.08
C VAL A 138 14.57 8.07 -17.85
N ASN A 139 14.41 7.45 -16.69
CA ASN A 139 14.31 8.12 -15.40
C ASN A 139 14.81 7.24 -14.26
N CYS A 140 15.01 7.85 -13.11
CA CYS A 140 15.35 7.15 -11.88
C CYS A 140 14.47 7.67 -10.73
N ALA A 141 13.76 6.77 -10.08
CA ALA A 141 12.94 7.07 -8.94
C ALA A 141 13.26 6.14 -7.77
N GLU A 142 12.91 6.55 -6.57
CA GLU A 142 13.06 5.78 -5.34
C GLU A 142 11.69 5.68 -4.67
N SER A 143 11.33 4.51 -4.16
CA SER A 143 10.04 4.30 -3.51
C SER A 143 10.16 3.44 -2.27
N SER A 144 9.31 3.74 -1.29
CA SER A 144 9.15 3.00 -0.03
C SER A 144 7.72 3.11 0.44
N ASN A 145 7.32 2.24 1.38
CA ASN A 145 6.05 2.37 2.07
C ASN A 145 6.24 3.05 3.43
N PHE A 146 5.17 3.56 3.98
CA PHE A 146 5.09 4.05 5.35
C PHE A 146 3.67 3.88 5.89
N ALA A 147 3.49 3.99 7.19
CA ALA A 147 2.19 3.93 7.79
C ALA A 147 2.08 4.91 8.96
N THR A 148 1.08 5.77 8.93
CA THR A 148 0.68 6.63 10.04
C THR A 148 -0.30 5.89 10.95
N PRO A 149 -0.56 6.32 12.19
CA PRO A 149 -1.47 5.61 13.11
C PRO A 149 -2.88 5.38 12.55
N ASP A 150 -3.39 6.28 11.71
CA ASP A 150 -4.70 6.17 11.04
C ASP A 150 -4.74 5.08 9.96
N TRP A 151 -3.60 4.51 9.57
CA TRP A 151 -3.54 3.33 8.70
C TRP A 151 -3.97 2.03 9.43
N LEU A 152 -3.91 1.93 10.74
CA LEU A 152 -4.15 0.67 11.48
C LEU A 152 -5.45 -0.05 11.09
N PRO A 153 -6.60 0.62 10.93
CA PRO A 153 -7.82 -0.04 10.44
C PRO A 153 -7.64 -0.65 9.04
N TRP A 154 -6.96 0.05 8.14
CA TRP A 154 -6.68 -0.45 6.78
C TRP A 154 -5.77 -1.68 6.79
N GLY A 155 -4.75 -1.69 7.66
CA GLY A 155 -3.89 -2.85 7.84
C GLY A 155 -4.64 -4.09 8.33
N LYS A 156 -5.62 -3.91 9.23
CA LYS A 156 -6.55 -4.96 9.64
C LYS A 156 -7.37 -5.49 8.45
N ASP A 157 -7.95 -4.59 7.65
CA ASP A 157 -8.75 -4.97 6.49
C ASP A 157 -7.91 -5.71 5.43
N ALA A 158 -6.64 -5.32 5.25
CA ALA A 158 -5.71 -6.03 4.39
C ALA A 158 -5.48 -7.48 4.87
N VAL A 159 -5.27 -7.69 6.17
CA VAL A 159 -5.12 -9.03 6.75
C VAL A 159 -6.38 -9.88 6.52
N LEU A 160 -7.56 -9.29 6.70
CA LEU A 160 -8.81 -9.97 6.42
C LEU A 160 -8.88 -10.40 4.95
N THR A 161 -8.54 -9.49 4.03
CA THR A 161 -8.48 -9.80 2.59
C THR A 161 -7.51 -10.93 2.31
N TYR A 162 -6.31 -10.92 2.87
CA TYR A 162 -5.32 -12.00 2.68
C TYR A 162 -5.83 -13.37 3.17
N ARG A 163 -6.64 -13.40 4.22
CA ARG A 163 -7.19 -14.64 4.79
C ARG A 163 -8.41 -15.17 4.04
N THR A 164 -9.24 -14.28 3.51
CA THR A 164 -10.54 -14.64 2.96
C THR A 164 -10.58 -14.71 1.44
N THR A 165 -9.60 -14.10 0.74
CA THR A 165 -9.61 -14.05 -0.72
C THR A 165 -8.65 -15.09 -1.31
N PRO A 166 -9.17 -16.06 -2.07
CA PRO A 166 -8.34 -17.05 -2.78
C PRO A 166 -7.34 -16.35 -3.72
N GLY A 167 -6.10 -16.79 -3.70
CA GLY A 167 -5.05 -16.24 -4.53
C GLY A 167 -4.52 -14.85 -4.11
N ALA A 168 -4.99 -14.30 -2.98
CA ALA A 168 -4.42 -13.09 -2.40
C ALA A 168 -2.95 -13.29 -2.03
N ARG A 169 -2.21 -12.18 -1.92
CA ARG A 169 -0.80 -12.19 -1.52
C ARG A 169 -0.63 -12.69 -0.08
N ARG A 170 0.56 -13.16 0.21
CA ARG A 170 0.95 -13.46 1.60
C ARG A 170 1.31 -12.14 2.31
N PRO A 171 0.96 -11.99 3.61
CA PRO A 171 1.41 -10.86 4.40
C PRO A 171 2.94 -10.77 4.43
N CYS A 172 3.47 -9.56 4.29
CA CYS A 172 4.92 -9.30 4.39
C CYS A 172 5.41 -9.34 5.85
N PHE A 173 4.51 -9.08 6.80
CA PHE A 173 4.75 -9.15 8.24
C PHE A 173 3.45 -9.55 8.97
N THR A 174 3.58 -9.94 10.23
CA THR A 174 2.42 -10.28 11.06
C THR A 174 1.82 -9.02 11.68
N HIS A 175 0.62 -8.62 11.26
CA HIS A 175 -0.06 -7.41 11.74
C HIS A 175 -0.29 -7.46 13.25
N GLU A 176 -0.67 -8.61 13.79
CA GLU A 176 -0.86 -8.82 15.22
C GLU A 176 0.43 -8.60 16.01
N MET A 177 1.57 -9.05 15.50
CA MET A 177 2.87 -8.82 16.15
C MET A 177 3.24 -7.33 16.14
N LEU A 178 2.91 -6.62 15.07
CA LEU A 178 3.06 -5.17 15.01
C LEU A 178 2.21 -4.47 16.07
N LEU A 179 0.94 -4.85 16.24
CA LEU A 179 0.07 -4.29 17.27
C LEU A 179 0.60 -4.55 18.69
N VAL A 180 1.11 -5.76 18.95
CA VAL A 180 1.75 -6.10 20.24
C VAL A 180 2.99 -5.24 20.47
N SER A 181 3.83 -5.05 19.46
CA SER A 181 5.02 -4.19 19.55
C SER A 181 4.66 -2.74 19.86
N LEU A 182 3.65 -2.19 19.18
CA LEU A 182 3.10 -0.85 19.43
C LEU A 182 2.54 -0.71 20.84
N ALA A 183 1.76 -1.69 21.31
CA ALA A 183 1.19 -1.68 22.65
C ALA A 183 2.27 -1.72 23.75
N ARG A 184 3.32 -2.53 23.55
CA ARG A 184 4.49 -2.58 24.45
C ARG A 184 5.21 -1.23 24.52
N LYS A 185 5.42 -0.57 23.38
CA LYS A 185 6.06 0.75 23.35
C LYS A 185 5.18 1.82 23.99
N ALA A 186 3.89 1.84 23.69
CA ALA A 186 2.95 2.78 24.30
C ALA A 186 2.93 2.63 25.83
N ARG A 187 2.96 1.40 26.34
CA ARG A 187 3.05 1.11 27.78
C ARG A 187 4.35 1.62 28.40
N ALA A 188 5.48 1.43 27.72
CA ALA A 188 6.78 1.90 28.19
C ALA A 188 6.85 3.43 28.32
N ILE A 189 6.18 4.16 27.39
CA ILE A 189 6.14 5.62 27.39
C ILE A 189 5.18 6.17 28.45
N SER A 190 4.02 5.52 28.66
CA SER A 190 2.93 6.05 29.51
C SER A 190 2.96 5.57 30.96
N GLY A 191 3.85 4.66 31.32
CA GLY A 191 3.85 4.04 32.67
C GLY A 191 2.58 3.27 33.02
N LEU A 192 1.72 2.97 32.02
CA LEU A 192 0.44 2.31 32.20
C LEU A 192 0.60 0.87 32.72
N THR A 193 -0.10 0.58 33.80
CA THR A 193 -0.12 -0.73 34.48
C THR A 193 -0.91 -1.80 33.71
N LEU A 194 -0.75 -3.06 34.08
CA LEU A 194 -1.20 -4.30 33.43
C LEU A 194 -2.67 -4.37 32.97
N THR A 195 -3.55 -3.53 33.46
CA THR A 195 -5.01 -3.57 33.22
C THR A 195 -5.39 -3.34 31.76
N LEU A 196 -4.65 -2.51 31.03
CA LEU A 196 -4.91 -2.26 29.59
C LEU A 196 -4.50 -3.45 28.71
N THR A 197 -3.53 -4.23 29.16
CA THR A 197 -3.02 -5.40 28.39
C THR A 197 -4.10 -6.50 28.32
N LEU A 198 -4.87 -6.71 29.38
CA LEU A 198 -5.96 -7.70 29.39
C LEU A 198 -7.13 -7.28 28.49
N THR A 199 -7.49 -6.01 28.44
CA THR A 199 -8.59 -5.52 27.61
C THR A 199 -8.22 -5.59 26.10
N LEU A 200 -6.99 -5.23 25.73
CA LEU A 200 -6.52 -5.37 24.35
C LEU A 200 -6.41 -6.84 23.91
N THR A 201 -5.96 -7.72 24.81
CA THR A 201 -5.83 -9.16 24.51
C THR A 201 -7.21 -9.82 24.38
N LEU A 202 -8.20 -9.43 25.22
CA LEU A 202 -9.58 -9.92 25.10
C LEU A 202 -10.26 -9.40 23.83
N THR A 203 -10.06 -8.14 23.46
CA THR A 203 -10.63 -7.56 22.23
C THR A 203 -9.99 -8.19 20.98
N LEU A 204 -8.70 -8.51 21.01
CA LEU A 204 -8.04 -9.27 19.94
C LEU A 204 -8.52 -10.74 19.88
N ALA A 205 -8.72 -11.39 21.01
CA ALA A 205 -9.23 -12.76 21.07
C ALA A 205 -10.68 -12.86 20.58
N LEU A 206 -11.54 -11.89 20.94
CA LEU A 206 -12.94 -11.81 20.48
C LEU A 206 -13.08 -11.38 19.01
N ALA A 207 -12.06 -10.78 18.41
CA ALA A 207 -12.03 -10.47 16.97
C ALA A 207 -11.51 -11.63 16.12
N LEU A 208 -11.05 -12.73 16.74
CA LEU A 208 -10.51 -13.93 16.10
C LEU A 208 -11.50 -15.13 16.17
N THR A 209 -12.64 -14.99 16.83
CA THR A 209 -13.77 -15.92 16.82
C THR A 209 -14.88 -15.40 15.93
#